data_33c2ca5fdccdd6735cb7931b899f6939
#
_entry.id   33c2ca5fdccdd6735cb7931b899f6939
#
_cell.length_a   1.000
_cell.length_b   1.000
_cell.length_c   1.000
_cell.angle_alpha   90.00
_cell.angle_beta   90.00
_cell.angle_gamma   90.00
#
_symmetry.space_group_name_H-M   'P 1'
#
loop_
_entity.id
_entity.type
_entity.pdbx_description
1 polymer ?
#
loop_
_entity_poly.entity_id
_entity_poly.type
_entity_poly.pdbx_seq_one_letter_code
_entity_poly.pdbx_strand_id
1 'polypeptide(L)'
;MTEIQKPYDLKGRSLLKESDFTKAEFEGLIDFAITLKEYKKNGIKHHYLSGKNIALLFEKNSTRTRAAFTVASIDLGAHPEFLGKNDIQLGKKESVEDTAKVLGRMFEGIEFRGFSQQAVEDLAKFSGVPVWNGLTDDWHPTQMLADFMTIKENFGYLEGINLTYVGDGRNNIAHSLMVAGAMLGVNVRICTPKSLNPKEAYVDIAKEKASQYGGSVMITDNIAEAVENTDAIYTDVWVSMGEESEFEKRINLLKDYQVNQQMFDLTGKDSTIFLHCLPAFHDTNTLYGQEIYEKYGLAEMEVTDQIFRSEYSKVFDQAENRMHTIKAVMAATLGS
;
A
#
# COMPACT_ATOMS: atom_id res chain seq x y z
N MET A 1 11.49 -25.64 19.93
CA MET A 1 10.96 -24.50 19.12
C MET A 1 10.18 -25.13 18.00
N THR A 2 8.87 -24.99 17.99
CA THR A 2 8.02 -25.43 16.87
C THR A 2 8.41 -24.59 15.67
N GLU A 3 9.01 -25.20 14.66
CA GLU A 3 9.19 -24.56 13.35
C GLU A 3 7.81 -24.20 12.86
N ILE A 4 7.55 -22.90 12.73
CA ILE A 4 6.30 -22.44 12.17
C ILE A 4 6.45 -22.57 10.69
N GLN A 5 5.62 -23.46 10.17
CA GLN A 5 5.53 -23.72 8.75
C GLN A 5 5.13 -22.41 8.04
N LYS A 6 6.02 -21.90 7.19
CA LYS A 6 5.67 -20.80 6.29
C LYS A 6 4.49 -21.27 5.44
N PRO A 7 3.46 -20.46 5.25
CA PRO A 7 2.26 -20.88 4.54
C PRO A 7 2.53 -21.28 3.08
N TYR A 8 3.58 -20.71 2.48
CA TYR A 8 4.01 -20.98 1.10
C TYR A 8 5.53 -20.86 0.97
N ASP A 9 6.14 -21.72 0.17
CA ASP A 9 7.52 -21.56 -0.26
C ASP A 9 7.57 -20.61 -1.47
N LEU A 10 7.79 -19.33 -1.20
CA LEU A 10 7.94 -18.29 -2.20
C LEU A 10 9.41 -17.94 -2.41
N LYS A 11 10.34 -18.80 -2.01
CA LYS A 11 11.78 -18.56 -2.03
C LYS A 11 12.28 -18.11 -3.41
N GLY A 12 13.02 -16.99 -3.41
CA GLY A 12 13.59 -16.40 -4.63
C GLY A 12 12.62 -15.54 -5.43
N ARG A 13 11.33 -15.50 -5.06
CA ARG A 13 10.34 -14.67 -5.76
C ARG A 13 10.40 -13.21 -5.31
N SER A 14 10.11 -12.31 -6.24
CA SER A 14 9.97 -10.87 -5.99
C SER A 14 8.49 -10.49 -5.85
N LEU A 15 8.21 -9.38 -5.16
CA LEU A 15 6.88 -8.76 -5.08
C LEU A 15 6.95 -7.39 -5.76
N LEU A 16 6.61 -7.31 -7.04
CA LEU A 16 6.71 -6.08 -7.85
C LEU A 16 5.35 -5.43 -8.08
N LYS A 17 4.30 -6.24 -8.12
CA LYS A 17 2.89 -5.86 -8.22
C LYS A 17 2.00 -6.94 -7.58
N GLU A 18 0.76 -6.61 -7.32
CA GLU A 18 -0.18 -7.46 -6.60
C GLU A 18 -0.40 -8.81 -7.30
N SER A 19 -0.46 -8.79 -8.63
CA SER A 19 -0.70 -9.99 -9.46
C SER A 19 0.49 -10.94 -9.59
N ASP A 20 1.63 -10.66 -8.97
CA ASP A 20 2.79 -11.56 -8.95
C ASP A 20 2.54 -12.81 -8.09
N PHE A 21 1.55 -12.75 -7.19
CA PHE A 21 1.12 -13.85 -6.36
C PHE A 21 -0.33 -14.27 -6.69
N THR A 22 -0.64 -15.52 -6.42
CA THR A 22 -2.01 -16.02 -6.49
C THR A 22 -2.84 -15.53 -5.30
N LYS A 23 -4.20 -15.61 -5.38
CA LYS A 23 -5.10 -15.33 -4.23
C LYS A 23 -4.64 -16.06 -2.97
N ALA A 24 -4.41 -17.35 -3.08
CA ALA A 24 -4.03 -18.19 -1.93
C ALA A 24 -2.68 -17.79 -1.31
N GLU A 25 -1.68 -17.45 -2.14
CA GLU A 25 -0.38 -16.96 -1.68
C GLU A 25 -0.51 -15.60 -0.99
N PHE A 26 -1.32 -14.68 -1.54
CA PHE A 26 -1.52 -13.35 -0.98
C PHE A 26 -2.27 -13.41 0.36
N GLU A 27 -3.34 -14.21 0.45
CA GLU A 27 -4.07 -14.49 1.71
C GLU A 27 -3.17 -15.15 2.74
N GLY A 28 -2.35 -16.13 2.32
CA GLY A 28 -1.39 -16.78 3.19
C GLY A 28 -0.31 -15.85 3.75
N LEU A 29 0.13 -14.85 2.97
CA LEU A 29 1.03 -13.79 3.46
C LEU A 29 0.35 -12.90 4.50
N ILE A 30 -0.94 -12.59 4.33
CA ILE A 30 -1.73 -11.83 5.31
C ILE A 30 -1.84 -12.63 6.61
N ASP A 31 -2.19 -13.91 6.56
CA ASP A 31 -2.33 -14.78 7.74
C ASP A 31 -0.99 -14.97 8.46
N PHE A 32 0.08 -15.10 7.71
CA PHE A 32 1.43 -15.15 8.28
C PHE A 32 1.82 -13.82 8.94
N ALA A 33 1.44 -12.69 8.36
CA ALA A 33 1.68 -11.37 8.95
C ALA A 33 0.94 -11.20 10.29
N ILE A 34 -0.32 -11.67 10.38
CA ILE A 34 -1.10 -11.69 11.64
C ILE A 34 -0.35 -12.53 12.69
N THR A 35 0.16 -13.70 12.32
CA THR A 35 0.97 -14.54 13.21
C THR A 35 2.24 -13.83 13.68
N LEU A 36 2.96 -13.16 12.77
CA LEU A 36 4.18 -12.40 13.10
C LEU A 36 3.89 -11.16 13.98
N LYS A 37 2.72 -10.55 13.83
CA LYS A 37 2.23 -9.48 14.70
C LYS A 37 2.03 -10.00 16.13
N GLU A 38 1.36 -11.14 16.29
CA GLU A 38 1.20 -11.80 17.59
C GLU A 38 2.54 -12.19 18.24
N TYR A 39 3.51 -12.64 17.44
CA TYR A 39 4.84 -12.96 17.95
C TYR A 39 5.55 -11.73 18.50
N LYS A 40 5.53 -10.62 17.76
CA LYS A 40 6.12 -9.36 18.23
C LYS A 40 5.47 -8.90 19.51
N LYS A 41 4.13 -8.93 19.59
CA LYS A 41 3.36 -8.55 20.77
C LYS A 41 3.70 -9.40 22.00
N ASN A 42 3.96 -10.69 21.81
CA ASN A 42 4.29 -11.63 22.88
C ASN A 42 5.81 -11.78 23.13
N GLY A 43 6.65 -10.99 22.47
CA GLY A 43 8.12 -11.03 22.64
C GLY A 43 8.76 -12.32 22.08
N ILE A 44 8.07 -13.05 21.20
CA ILE A 44 8.56 -14.28 20.58
C ILE A 44 9.52 -13.91 19.45
N LYS A 45 10.78 -14.34 19.57
CA LYS A 45 11.79 -14.12 18.52
C LYS A 45 11.50 -14.96 17.28
N HIS A 46 11.65 -14.34 16.10
CA HIS A 46 11.33 -14.97 14.81
C HIS A 46 12.37 -14.57 13.74
N HIS A 47 13.62 -14.96 13.96
CA HIS A 47 14.80 -14.56 13.18
C HIS A 47 14.95 -15.36 11.88
N TYR A 48 13.97 -15.32 10.97
CA TYR A 48 13.98 -16.03 9.67
C TYR A 48 15.12 -15.61 8.73
N LEU A 49 15.68 -14.42 8.94
CA LEU A 49 16.71 -13.82 8.06
C LEU A 49 18.04 -13.58 8.78
N SER A 50 18.37 -14.41 9.78
CA SER A 50 19.64 -14.27 10.52
C SER A 50 20.84 -14.20 9.59
N GLY A 51 21.66 -13.14 9.74
CA GLY A 51 22.90 -12.92 8.98
C GLY A 51 22.70 -12.44 7.54
N LYS A 52 21.49 -12.09 7.12
CA LYS A 52 21.19 -11.51 5.82
C LYS A 52 21.38 -9.99 5.83
N ASN A 53 21.76 -9.41 4.70
CA ASN A 53 21.84 -7.97 4.49
C ASN A 53 20.79 -7.56 3.46
N ILE A 54 20.05 -6.49 3.74
CA ILE A 54 18.93 -6.02 2.92
C ILE A 54 19.23 -4.59 2.46
N ALA A 55 19.26 -4.35 1.16
CA ALA A 55 19.34 -3.01 0.60
C ALA A 55 17.97 -2.34 0.61
N LEU A 56 17.88 -1.14 1.17
CA LEU A 56 16.68 -0.29 1.16
C LEU A 56 16.94 0.89 0.21
N LEU A 57 16.50 0.75 -1.05
CA LEU A 57 16.83 1.64 -2.16
C LEU A 57 15.72 2.65 -2.41
N PHE A 58 15.98 3.93 -2.12
CA PHE A 58 14.97 4.99 -2.13
C PHE A 58 15.30 6.13 -3.11
N GLU A 59 14.51 6.28 -4.17
CA GLU A 59 14.46 7.49 -5.01
C GLU A 59 13.48 8.53 -4.48
N LYS A 60 12.41 8.08 -3.78
CA LYS A 60 11.39 8.92 -3.11
C LYS A 60 11.50 8.79 -1.60
N ASN A 61 11.47 9.91 -0.89
CA ASN A 61 11.45 9.90 0.57
C ASN A 61 10.21 9.18 1.12
N SER A 62 10.39 8.48 2.24
CA SER A 62 9.28 7.84 2.96
C SER A 62 9.65 7.57 4.41
N THR A 63 8.84 8.06 5.33
CA THR A 63 8.96 7.73 6.75
C THR A 63 8.50 6.30 7.02
N ARG A 64 7.28 5.97 6.58
CA ARG A 64 6.62 4.69 6.88
C ARG A 64 7.28 3.49 6.21
N THR A 65 7.53 3.54 4.91
CA THR A 65 8.16 2.43 4.18
C THR A 65 9.57 2.16 4.72
N ARG A 66 10.36 3.23 4.94
CA ARG A 66 11.70 3.11 5.53
C ARG A 66 11.64 2.48 6.91
N ALA A 67 10.83 3.02 7.82
CA ALA A 67 10.69 2.49 9.17
C ALA A 67 10.21 1.03 9.17
N ALA A 68 9.19 0.70 8.36
CA ALA A 68 8.63 -0.64 8.28
C ALA A 68 9.65 -1.67 7.79
N PHE A 69 10.40 -1.42 6.70
CA PHE A 69 11.44 -2.33 6.23
C PHE A 69 12.64 -2.42 7.19
N THR A 70 13.05 -1.29 7.79
CA THR A 70 14.13 -1.30 8.79
C THR A 70 13.77 -2.18 9.97
N VAL A 71 12.60 -1.95 10.59
CA VAL A 71 12.17 -2.72 11.76
C VAL A 71 11.86 -4.17 11.40
N ALA A 72 11.23 -4.42 10.24
CA ALA A 72 11.00 -5.77 9.73
C ALA A 72 12.30 -6.56 9.59
N SER A 73 13.33 -5.96 8.98
CA SER A 73 14.65 -6.60 8.82
C SER A 73 15.26 -6.96 10.19
N ILE A 74 15.27 -6.02 11.13
CA ILE A 74 15.81 -6.22 12.48
C ILE A 74 15.05 -7.31 13.23
N ASP A 75 13.72 -7.28 13.22
CA ASP A 75 12.88 -8.30 13.86
C ASP A 75 13.16 -9.71 13.30
N LEU A 76 13.45 -9.79 11.99
CA LEU A 76 13.79 -11.04 11.30
C LEU A 76 15.26 -11.45 11.46
N GLY A 77 16.10 -10.65 12.14
CA GLY A 77 17.54 -10.92 12.36
C GLY A 77 18.43 -10.53 11.19
N ALA A 78 17.95 -9.74 10.26
CA ALA A 78 18.70 -9.20 9.14
C ALA A 78 19.27 -7.81 9.45
N HIS A 79 20.26 -7.37 8.65
CA HIS A 79 20.81 -6.02 8.68
C HIS A 79 20.28 -5.19 7.51
N PRO A 80 19.49 -4.12 7.74
CA PRO A 80 19.05 -3.19 6.70
C PRO A 80 20.09 -2.11 6.44
N GLU A 81 20.42 -1.86 5.18
CA GLU A 81 21.24 -0.73 4.74
C GLU A 81 20.40 0.22 3.90
N PHE A 82 20.32 1.47 4.35
CA PHE A 82 19.57 2.51 3.66
C PHE A 82 20.43 3.20 2.59
N LEU A 83 19.93 3.17 1.34
CA LEU A 83 20.53 3.78 0.17
C LEU A 83 19.57 4.82 -0.41
N GLY A 84 19.71 6.07 0.04
CA GLY A 84 18.86 7.17 -0.40
C GLY A 84 19.27 7.79 -1.73
N LYS A 85 18.45 8.70 -2.24
CA LYS A 85 18.64 9.36 -3.54
C LYS A 85 20.02 10.00 -3.75
N ASN A 86 20.67 10.42 -2.65
CA ASN A 86 22.00 11.04 -2.71
C ASN A 86 23.13 10.03 -2.57
N ASP A 87 22.85 8.81 -2.15
CA ASP A 87 23.81 7.75 -1.91
C ASP A 87 24.00 6.85 -3.14
N ILE A 88 23.05 6.92 -4.09
CA ILE A 88 22.98 6.07 -5.27
C ILE A 88 23.19 6.84 -6.57
N GLN A 89 23.73 6.14 -7.58
CA GLN A 89 23.96 6.68 -8.92
C GLN A 89 22.94 6.19 -9.95
N LEU A 90 21.91 5.49 -9.48
CA LEU A 90 20.87 4.83 -10.27
C LEU A 90 20.26 5.76 -11.32
N GLY A 91 20.30 5.37 -12.59
CA GLY A 91 19.76 6.12 -13.71
C GLY A 91 20.48 7.44 -14.05
N LYS A 92 21.57 7.78 -13.35
CA LYS A 92 22.35 9.01 -13.58
C LYS A 92 23.73 8.72 -14.17
N LYS A 93 24.58 8.02 -13.39
CA LYS A 93 25.92 7.63 -13.81
C LYS A 93 26.05 6.11 -13.99
N GLU A 94 25.08 5.36 -13.51
CA GLU A 94 25.04 3.91 -13.58
C GLU A 94 23.66 3.45 -14.07
N SER A 95 23.64 2.43 -14.93
CA SER A 95 22.38 1.85 -15.39
C SER A 95 21.68 1.08 -14.27
N VAL A 96 20.36 0.89 -14.39
CA VAL A 96 19.60 0.04 -13.45
C VAL A 96 20.15 -1.38 -13.44
N GLU A 97 20.51 -1.91 -14.60
CA GLU A 97 21.09 -3.25 -14.76
C GLU A 97 22.42 -3.40 -14.01
N ASP A 98 23.35 -2.43 -14.15
CA ASP A 98 24.65 -2.49 -13.49
C ASP A 98 24.49 -2.36 -11.97
N THR A 99 23.68 -1.40 -11.51
CA THR A 99 23.33 -1.25 -10.09
C THR A 99 22.74 -2.54 -9.52
N ALA A 100 21.80 -3.17 -10.24
CA ALA A 100 21.17 -4.42 -9.82
C ALA A 100 22.20 -5.55 -9.66
N LYS A 101 23.13 -5.71 -10.63
CA LYS A 101 24.18 -6.73 -10.58
C LYS A 101 25.17 -6.50 -9.44
N VAL A 102 25.47 -5.24 -9.10
CA VAL A 102 26.35 -4.90 -7.98
C VAL A 102 25.66 -5.20 -6.66
N LEU A 103 24.44 -4.67 -6.46
CA LEU A 103 23.70 -4.85 -5.21
C LEU A 103 23.35 -6.32 -4.96
N GLY A 104 22.95 -7.08 -5.99
CA GLY A 104 22.64 -8.50 -5.87
C GLY A 104 23.84 -9.40 -5.53
N ARG A 105 25.08 -8.88 -5.57
CA ARG A 105 26.30 -9.57 -5.10
C ARG A 105 26.69 -9.21 -3.68
N MET A 106 26.09 -8.17 -3.11
CA MET A 106 26.38 -7.65 -1.78
C MET A 106 25.25 -7.90 -0.79
N PHE A 107 24.00 -7.89 -1.28
CA PHE A 107 22.79 -8.04 -0.48
C PHE A 107 22.00 -9.28 -0.89
N GLU A 108 21.28 -9.86 0.04
CA GLU A 108 20.43 -11.03 -0.20
C GLU A 108 19.00 -10.66 -0.62
N GLY A 109 18.61 -9.39 -0.48
CA GLY A 109 17.31 -8.87 -0.91
C GLY A 109 17.36 -7.36 -1.08
N ILE A 110 16.48 -6.83 -1.94
CA ILE A 110 16.42 -5.40 -2.27
C ILE A 110 15.00 -4.89 -2.12
N GLU A 111 14.80 -3.89 -1.29
CA GLU A 111 13.59 -3.06 -1.33
C GLU A 111 13.83 -1.90 -2.28
N PHE A 112 12.84 -1.56 -3.09
CA PHE A 112 12.88 -0.42 -3.99
C PHE A 112 11.65 0.47 -3.80
N ARG A 113 11.89 1.76 -3.58
CA ARG A 113 10.86 2.79 -3.61
C ARG A 113 11.26 3.92 -4.55
N GLY A 114 10.55 4.02 -5.67
CA GLY A 114 10.91 4.97 -6.71
C GLY A 114 9.73 5.43 -7.57
N PHE A 115 10.03 5.80 -8.79
CA PHE A 115 9.05 6.28 -9.76
C PHE A 115 8.66 5.17 -10.75
N SER A 116 9.63 4.61 -11.43
CA SER A 116 9.44 3.73 -12.59
C SER A 116 9.15 2.29 -12.18
N GLN A 117 8.04 1.73 -12.68
CA GLN A 117 7.75 0.30 -12.58
C GLN A 117 8.81 -0.53 -13.33
N GLN A 118 9.25 -0.06 -14.51
CA GLN A 118 10.29 -0.73 -15.27
C GLN A 118 11.60 -0.84 -14.48
N ALA A 119 11.96 0.18 -13.69
CA ALA A 119 13.17 0.15 -12.88
C ALA A 119 13.14 -0.96 -11.83
N VAL A 120 12.02 -1.15 -11.12
CA VAL A 120 11.91 -2.23 -10.13
C VAL A 120 11.86 -3.62 -10.79
N GLU A 121 11.28 -3.72 -11.97
CA GLU A 121 11.27 -4.97 -12.77
C GLU A 121 12.69 -5.31 -13.27
N ASP A 122 13.46 -4.33 -13.73
CA ASP A 122 14.85 -4.51 -14.12
C ASP A 122 15.75 -4.87 -12.93
N LEU A 123 15.54 -4.24 -11.76
CA LEU A 123 16.22 -4.64 -10.52
C LEU A 123 15.96 -6.12 -10.21
N ALA A 124 14.73 -6.58 -10.27
CA ALA A 124 14.37 -7.97 -10.01
C ALA A 124 14.99 -8.93 -11.06
N LYS A 125 15.00 -8.52 -12.33
CA LYS A 125 15.53 -9.32 -13.44
C LYS A 125 17.05 -9.51 -13.36
N PHE A 126 17.78 -8.49 -12.95
CA PHE A 126 19.24 -8.49 -13.07
C PHE A 126 20.00 -8.68 -11.74
N SER A 127 19.34 -8.50 -10.59
CA SER A 127 20.01 -8.64 -9.29
C SER A 127 20.31 -10.09 -8.90
N GLY A 128 19.44 -11.03 -9.29
CA GLY A 128 19.52 -12.43 -8.87
C GLY A 128 19.06 -12.68 -7.43
N VAL A 129 18.48 -11.68 -6.77
CA VAL A 129 17.92 -11.76 -5.41
C VAL A 129 16.46 -11.26 -5.39
N PRO A 130 15.66 -11.62 -4.39
CA PRO A 130 14.30 -11.08 -4.25
C PRO A 130 14.28 -9.55 -4.19
N VAL A 131 13.36 -8.95 -4.94
CA VAL A 131 13.11 -7.51 -4.94
C VAL A 131 11.67 -7.24 -4.49
N TRP A 132 11.51 -6.28 -3.57
CA TRP A 132 10.20 -5.89 -3.03
C TRP A 132 9.90 -4.44 -3.39
N ASN A 133 8.78 -4.24 -4.09
CA ASN A 133 8.31 -2.93 -4.48
C ASN A 133 7.67 -2.19 -3.30
N GLY A 134 8.39 -1.25 -2.71
CA GLY A 134 7.90 -0.37 -1.66
C GLY A 134 6.94 0.70 -2.15
N LEU A 135 7.01 1.11 -3.41
CA LEU A 135 6.10 1.95 -4.18
C LEU A 135 6.72 2.30 -5.54
N THR A 136 5.92 2.26 -6.59
CA THR A 136 6.16 2.96 -7.87
C THR A 136 4.98 3.87 -8.22
N ASP A 137 5.05 4.58 -9.34
CA ASP A 137 3.91 5.40 -9.81
C ASP A 137 2.69 4.56 -10.21
N ASP A 138 2.90 3.28 -10.51
CA ASP A 138 1.84 2.36 -10.96
C ASP A 138 1.29 1.46 -9.85
N TRP A 139 2.14 0.99 -8.89
CA TRP A 139 1.80 -0.05 -7.93
C TRP A 139 2.33 0.21 -6.52
N HIS A 140 1.57 -0.29 -5.52
CA HIS A 140 2.00 -0.25 -4.12
C HIS A 140 1.67 -1.56 -3.37
N PRO A 141 2.22 -2.71 -3.80
CA PRO A 141 1.81 -4.04 -3.31
C PRO A 141 2.02 -4.24 -1.81
N THR A 142 3.07 -3.65 -1.23
CA THR A 142 3.30 -3.75 0.22
C THR A 142 2.28 -2.97 1.05
N GLN A 143 1.62 -1.95 0.47
CA GLN A 143 0.50 -1.26 1.10
C GLN A 143 -0.74 -2.15 1.08
N MET A 144 -1.04 -2.77 -0.05
CA MET A 144 -2.21 -3.63 -0.21
C MET A 144 -2.26 -4.79 0.78
N LEU A 145 -1.13 -5.44 1.03
CA LEU A 145 -1.05 -6.48 2.06
C LEU A 145 -1.48 -5.96 3.44
N ALA A 146 -1.05 -4.76 3.82
CA ALA A 146 -1.41 -4.15 5.09
C ALA A 146 -2.88 -3.69 5.13
N ASP A 147 -3.40 -3.17 4.02
CA ASP A 147 -4.77 -2.73 3.92
C ASP A 147 -5.75 -3.90 4.09
N PHE A 148 -5.52 -4.98 3.35
CA PHE A 148 -6.35 -6.18 3.44
C PHE A 148 -6.12 -6.96 4.74
N MET A 149 -4.93 -6.92 5.34
CA MET A 149 -4.71 -7.40 6.72
C MET A 149 -5.58 -6.61 7.71
N THR A 150 -5.62 -5.29 7.60
CA THR A 150 -6.42 -4.43 8.49
C THR A 150 -7.91 -4.70 8.32
N ILE A 151 -8.39 -4.85 7.10
CA ILE A 151 -9.78 -5.24 6.82
C ILE A 151 -10.07 -6.61 7.45
N LYS A 152 -9.21 -7.61 7.25
CA LYS A 152 -9.37 -8.95 7.81
C LYS A 152 -9.35 -8.96 9.35
N GLU A 153 -8.52 -8.14 9.99
CA GLU A 153 -8.51 -8.00 11.45
C GLU A 153 -9.82 -7.41 12.01
N ASN A 154 -10.49 -6.51 11.27
CA ASN A 154 -11.73 -5.87 11.70
C ASN A 154 -12.98 -6.70 11.40
N PHE A 155 -13.01 -7.44 10.30
CA PHE A 155 -14.21 -8.18 9.85
C PHE A 155 -14.07 -9.70 9.96
N GLY A 156 -12.86 -10.24 10.07
CA GLY A 156 -12.58 -11.69 10.13
C GLY A 156 -12.48 -12.37 8.77
N TYR A 157 -12.85 -11.73 7.68
CA TYR A 157 -12.86 -12.26 6.32
C TYR A 157 -12.59 -11.16 5.30
N LEU A 158 -12.34 -11.53 4.02
CA LEU A 158 -12.14 -10.60 2.92
C LEU A 158 -13.18 -10.77 1.81
N GLU A 159 -13.54 -12.01 1.48
CA GLU A 159 -14.47 -12.31 0.40
C GLU A 159 -15.84 -11.69 0.65
N GLY A 160 -16.34 -10.93 -0.34
CA GLY A 160 -17.63 -10.24 -0.25
C GLY A 160 -17.61 -8.89 0.49
N ILE A 161 -16.49 -8.46 1.08
CA ILE A 161 -16.33 -7.11 1.65
C ILE A 161 -16.58 -6.07 0.55
N ASN A 162 -17.30 -5.00 0.88
CA ASN A 162 -17.49 -3.83 0.04
C ASN A 162 -16.48 -2.76 0.43
N LEU A 163 -15.50 -2.50 -0.43
CA LEU A 163 -14.45 -1.48 -0.25
C LEU A 163 -14.69 -0.34 -1.24
N THR A 164 -14.85 0.87 -0.74
CA THR A 164 -14.99 2.07 -1.58
C THR A 164 -13.78 2.97 -1.43
N TYR A 165 -13.05 3.17 -2.52
CA TYR A 165 -12.03 4.21 -2.64
C TYR A 165 -12.68 5.50 -3.13
N VAL A 166 -12.37 6.64 -2.48
CA VAL A 166 -12.93 7.96 -2.81
C VAL A 166 -11.79 8.92 -3.08
N GLY A 167 -11.71 9.52 -4.27
CA GLY A 167 -10.67 10.49 -4.61
C GLY A 167 -10.16 10.41 -6.04
N ASP A 168 -8.84 10.58 -6.26
CA ASP A 168 -8.23 10.46 -7.59
C ASP A 168 -8.08 8.99 -7.99
N GLY A 169 -8.94 8.53 -8.89
CA GLY A 169 -8.92 7.15 -9.39
C GLY A 169 -7.71 6.78 -10.26
N ARG A 170 -6.85 7.74 -10.62
CA ARG A 170 -5.67 7.50 -11.47
C ARG A 170 -4.41 7.19 -10.68
N ASN A 171 -4.43 7.35 -9.36
CA ASN A 171 -3.24 7.12 -8.55
C ASN A 171 -2.96 5.61 -8.35
N ASN A 172 -1.75 5.30 -7.90
CA ASN A 172 -1.31 3.92 -7.69
C ASN A 172 -2.11 3.18 -6.61
N ILE A 173 -2.63 3.87 -5.59
CA ILE A 173 -3.45 3.26 -4.54
C ILE A 173 -4.78 2.77 -5.13
N ALA A 174 -5.46 3.59 -5.94
CA ALA A 174 -6.70 3.19 -6.60
C ALA A 174 -6.48 1.97 -7.51
N HIS A 175 -5.40 1.95 -8.30
CA HIS A 175 -5.04 0.83 -9.16
C HIS A 175 -4.77 -0.45 -8.34
N SER A 176 -3.91 -0.34 -7.33
CA SER A 176 -3.54 -1.46 -6.46
C SER A 176 -4.75 -2.01 -5.69
N LEU A 177 -5.61 -1.15 -5.13
CA LEU A 177 -6.84 -1.57 -4.44
C LEU A 177 -7.81 -2.33 -5.36
N MET A 178 -8.00 -1.85 -6.60
CA MET A 178 -8.85 -2.54 -7.56
C MET A 178 -8.33 -3.95 -7.86
N VAL A 179 -7.05 -4.09 -8.17
CA VAL A 179 -6.47 -5.38 -8.58
C VAL A 179 -6.36 -6.33 -7.41
N ALA A 180 -5.81 -5.90 -6.28
CA ALA A 180 -5.67 -6.74 -5.09
C ALA A 180 -7.03 -7.12 -4.51
N GLY A 181 -7.97 -6.16 -4.41
CA GLY A 181 -9.31 -6.43 -3.89
C GLY A 181 -10.07 -7.43 -4.76
N ALA A 182 -10.08 -7.22 -6.08
CA ALA A 182 -10.69 -8.15 -7.01
C ALA A 182 -10.09 -9.56 -6.93
N MET A 183 -8.77 -9.66 -6.78
CA MET A 183 -8.07 -10.93 -6.59
C MET A 183 -8.48 -11.63 -5.28
N LEU A 184 -8.79 -10.88 -4.23
CA LEU A 184 -9.21 -11.40 -2.93
C LEU A 184 -10.72 -11.66 -2.81
N GLY A 185 -11.51 -11.43 -3.89
CA GLY A 185 -12.95 -11.61 -3.86
C GLY A 185 -13.71 -10.45 -3.21
N VAL A 186 -13.07 -9.29 -3.07
CA VAL A 186 -13.64 -8.05 -2.54
C VAL A 186 -14.41 -7.31 -3.63
N ASN A 187 -15.51 -6.68 -3.28
CA ASN A 187 -16.26 -5.77 -4.15
C ASN A 187 -15.62 -4.37 -4.05
N VAL A 188 -14.83 -3.98 -5.03
CA VAL A 188 -14.13 -2.69 -5.03
C VAL A 188 -14.90 -1.66 -5.84
N ARG A 189 -15.12 -0.50 -5.23
CA ARG A 189 -15.77 0.64 -5.87
C ARG A 189 -14.80 1.82 -5.88
N ILE A 190 -14.61 2.43 -7.05
CA ILE A 190 -13.82 3.64 -7.22
C ILE A 190 -14.77 4.81 -7.45
N CYS A 191 -14.90 5.65 -6.43
CA CYS A 191 -15.70 6.86 -6.47
C CYS A 191 -14.80 8.04 -6.85
N THR A 192 -14.94 8.53 -8.08
CA THR A 192 -14.02 9.52 -8.64
C THR A 192 -14.71 10.38 -9.70
N PRO A 193 -14.33 11.65 -9.88
CA PRO A 193 -14.78 12.44 -11.02
C PRO A 193 -14.40 11.75 -12.35
N LYS A 194 -15.25 11.80 -13.35
CA LYS A 194 -15.01 11.16 -14.67
C LYS A 194 -13.65 11.49 -15.30
N SER A 195 -13.16 12.71 -15.09
CA SER A 195 -11.85 13.15 -15.59
C SER A 195 -10.66 12.51 -14.86
N LEU A 196 -10.92 11.84 -13.73
CA LEU A 196 -9.95 11.17 -12.90
C LEU A 196 -10.17 9.65 -12.84
N ASN A 197 -10.91 9.09 -13.79
CA ASN A 197 -11.10 7.64 -13.87
C ASN A 197 -9.77 6.89 -13.95
N PRO A 198 -9.69 5.69 -13.37
CA PRO A 198 -8.54 4.81 -13.52
C PRO A 198 -8.21 4.54 -14.98
N LYS A 199 -6.94 4.26 -15.27
CA LYS A 199 -6.53 3.81 -16.60
C LYS A 199 -7.19 2.47 -16.94
N GLU A 200 -7.76 2.35 -18.16
CA GLU A 200 -8.54 1.17 -18.59
C GLU A 200 -7.77 -0.14 -18.45
N ALA A 201 -6.46 -0.13 -18.72
CA ALA A 201 -5.62 -1.32 -18.57
C ALA A 201 -5.66 -1.92 -17.14
N TYR A 202 -5.72 -1.11 -16.09
CA TYR A 202 -5.84 -1.60 -14.70
C TYR A 202 -7.26 -2.06 -14.38
N VAL A 203 -8.26 -1.39 -14.96
CA VAL A 203 -9.67 -1.79 -14.84
C VAL A 203 -9.91 -3.17 -15.45
N ASP A 204 -9.31 -3.44 -16.63
CA ASP A 204 -9.43 -4.72 -17.31
C ASP A 204 -8.77 -5.85 -16.49
N ILE A 205 -7.57 -5.61 -15.95
CA ILE A 205 -6.92 -6.58 -15.06
C ILE A 205 -7.79 -6.86 -13.83
N ALA A 206 -8.34 -5.81 -13.20
CA ALA A 206 -9.17 -5.98 -12.02
C ALA A 206 -10.49 -6.72 -12.32
N LYS A 207 -11.15 -6.44 -13.46
CA LYS A 207 -12.35 -7.15 -13.89
C LYS A 207 -12.07 -8.63 -14.19
N GLU A 208 -10.94 -8.94 -14.81
CA GLU A 208 -10.51 -10.32 -15.04
C GLU A 208 -10.36 -11.06 -13.70
N LYS A 209 -9.68 -10.45 -12.71
CA LYS A 209 -9.52 -11.03 -11.38
C LYS A 209 -10.86 -11.18 -10.64
N ALA A 210 -11.74 -10.17 -10.71
CA ALA A 210 -13.08 -10.26 -10.14
C ALA A 210 -13.89 -11.42 -10.72
N SER A 211 -13.86 -11.62 -12.03
CA SER A 211 -14.51 -12.75 -12.69
C SER A 211 -13.94 -14.10 -12.22
N GLN A 212 -12.64 -14.16 -11.95
CA GLN A 212 -11.97 -15.39 -11.51
C GLN A 212 -12.23 -15.73 -10.05
N TYR A 213 -12.35 -14.73 -9.17
CA TYR A 213 -12.32 -14.90 -7.72
C TYR A 213 -13.60 -14.46 -6.98
N GLY A 214 -14.66 -14.07 -7.71
CA GLY A 214 -15.98 -13.80 -7.14
C GLY A 214 -16.20 -12.39 -6.58
N GLY A 215 -15.25 -11.45 -6.77
CA GLY A 215 -15.40 -10.04 -6.45
C GLY A 215 -16.11 -9.24 -7.56
N SER A 216 -16.15 -7.92 -7.38
CA SER A 216 -16.65 -7.00 -8.41
C SER A 216 -15.84 -5.71 -8.45
N VAL A 217 -15.90 -5.01 -9.59
CA VAL A 217 -15.28 -3.69 -9.76
C VAL A 217 -16.31 -2.73 -10.33
N MET A 218 -16.55 -1.62 -9.63
CA MET A 218 -17.43 -0.52 -10.05
C MET A 218 -16.65 0.79 -10.09
N ILE A 219 -16.89 1.62 -11.09
CA ILE A 219 -16.34 2.97 -11.19
C ILE A 219 -17.53 3.91 -11.36
N THR A 220 -17.67 4.89 -10.48
CA THR A 220 -18.79 5.84 -10.51
C THR A 220 -18.37 7.20 -10.01
N ASP A 221 -19.06 8.24 -10.46
CA ASP A 221 -18.95 9.61 -9.93
C ASP A 221 -20.08 9.92 -8.92
N ASN A 222 -21.01 8.98 -8.69
CA ASN A 222 -22.09 9.11 -7.74
C ASN A 222 -21.67 8.61 -6.34
N ILE A 223 -21.44 9.54 -5.42
CA ILE A 223 -20.99 9.23 -4.06
C ILE A 223 -21.99 8.33 -3.31
N ALA A 224 -23.29 8.64 -3.36
CA ALA A 224 -24.29 7.86 -2.63
C ALA A 224 -24.32 6.39 -3.10
N GLU A 225 -24.25 6.16 -4.41
CA GLU A 225 -24.17 4.82 -5.00
C GLU A 225 -22.88 4.10 -4.60
N ALA A 226 -21.77 4.84 -4.60
CA ALA A 226 -20.45 4.25 -4.29
C ALA A 226 -20.34 3.77 -2.85
N VAL A 227 -20.90 4.52 -1.89
CA VAL A 227 -20.73 4.22 -0.46
C VAL A 227 -21.87 3.42 0.15
N GLU A 228 -22.97 3.22 -0.56
CA GLU A 228 -24.10 2.43 -0.05
C GLU A 228 -23.65 1.03 0.39
N ASN A 229 -23.95 0.65 1.63
CA ASN A 229 -23.56 -0.63 2.24
C ASN A 229 -22.05 -0.94 2.21
N THR A 230 -21.16 0.09 2.13
CA THR A 230 -19.74 -0.13 2.16
C THR A 230 -19.23 -0.53 3.56
N ASP A 231 -18.26 -1.44 3.63
CA ASP A 231 -17.63 -1.90 4.87
C ASP A 231 -16.40 -1.08 5.20
N ALA A 232 -15.68 -0.62 4.17
CA ALA A 232 -14.50 0.21 4.35
C ALA A 232 -14.48 1.36 3.33
N ILE A 233 -14.28 2.60 3.82
CA ILE A 233 -14.00 3.78 2.99
C ILE A 233 -12.49 4.03 3.01
N TYR A 234 -11.90 4.13 1.85
CA TYR A 234 -10.49 4.44 1.65
C TYR A 234 -10.34 5.75 0.90
N THR A 235 -9.44 6.62 1.32
CA THR A 235 -9.03 7.79 0.53
C THR A 235 -7.51 7.97 0.55
N ASP A 236 -7.01 8.81 -0.32
CA ASP A 236 -5.60 9.22 -0.40
C ASP A 236 -5.53 10.72 -0.71
N VAL A 237 -4.34 11.30 -0.55
CA VAL A 237 -4.12 12.72 -0.84
C VAL A 237 -4.60 13.09 -2.25
N TRP A 238 -5.22 14.27 -2.38
CA TRP A 238 -5.72 14.74 -3.68
C TRP A 238 -4.62 15.09 -4.66
N VAL A 239 -3.43 15.37 -4.15
CA VAL A 239 -2.24 15.73 -4.95
C VAL A 239 -1.08 14.85 -4.54
N SER A 240 -0.60 14.04 -5.46
CA SER A 240 0.55 13.17 -5.24
C SER A 240 1.86 13.96 -5.23
N MET A 241 2.91 13.36 -4.63
CA MET A 241 4.25 13.95 -4.64
C MET A 241 4.75 14.15 -6.08
N GLY A 242 5.14 15.40 -6.40
CA GLY A 242 5.59 15.82 -7.73
C GLY A 242 4.50 16.45 -8.60
N GLU A 243 3.25 16.53 -8.12
CA GLU A 243 2.12 17.15 -8.80
C GLU A 243 1.65 18.45 -8.11
N GLU A 244 2.49 19.09 -7.31
CA GLU A 244 2.13 20.25 -6.49
C GLU A 244 1.60 21.44 -7.30
N SER A 245 1.95 21.53 -8.58
CA SER A 245 1.41 22.56 -9.51
C SER A 245 -0.07 22.34 -9.84
N GLU A 246 -0.63 21.18 -9.61
CA GLU A 246 -2.02 20.82 -9.91
C GLU A 246 -3.00 21.08 -8.73
N PHE A 247 -2.52 21.60 -7.58
CA PHE A 247 -3.32 21.74 -6.36
C PHE A 247 -4.68 22.40 -6.58
N GLU A 248 -4.71 23.60 -7.19
CA GLU A 248 -5.95 24.34 -7.40
C GLU A 248 -6.97 23.55 -8.25
N LYS A 249 -6.50 22.92 -9.31
CA LYS A 249 -7.33 22.11 -10.19
C LYS A 249 -7.87 20.87 -9.46
N ARG A 250 -7.02 20.20 -8.66
CA ARG A 250 -7.39 19.01 -7.89
C ARG A 250 -8.40 19.34 -6.81
N ILE A 251 -8.21 20.42 -6.05
CA ILE A 251 -9.17 20.90 -5.07
C ILE A 251 -10.54 21.13 -5.72
N ASN A 252 -10.59 21.82 -6.87
CA ASN A 252 -11.85 22.08 -7.56
C ASN A 252 -12.57 20.81 -8.04
N LEU A 253 -11.83 19.77 -8.39
CA LEU A 253 -12.38 18.49 -8.83
C LEU A 253 -12.80 17.58 -7.67
N LEU A 254 -12.10 17.65 -6.53
CA LEU A 254 -12.20 16.64 -5.49
C LEU A 254 -12.85 17.13 -4.19
N LYS A 255 -13.09 18.44 -4.02
CA LYS A 255 -13.67 18.98 -2.78
C LYS A 255 -15.01 18.35 -2.37
N ASP A 256 -15.83 17.93 -3.34
CA ASP A 256 -17.10 17.27 -3.09
C ASP A 256 -16.93 15.77 -2.73
N TYR A 257 -15.71 15.23 -2.93
CA TYR A 257 -15.32 13.86 -2.60
C TYR A 257 -14.57 13.76 -1.25
N GLN A 258 -14.62 14.79 -0.41
CA GLN A 258 -14.04 14.75 0.93
C GLN A 258 -14.76 13.70 1.79
N VAL A 259 -13.99 12.82 2.42
CA VAL A 259 -14.54 11.85 3.38
C VAL A 259 -14.89 12.57 4.68
N ASN A 260 -16.17 12.60 5.00
CA ASN A 260 -16.76 13.30 6.14
C ASN A 260 -17.90 12.49 6.77
N GLN A 261 -18.51 13.00 7.83
CA GLN A 261 -19.62 12.32 8.53
C GLN A 261 -20.80 12.04 7.61
N GLN A 262 -21.16 13.00 6.74
CA GLN A 262 -22.28 12.79 5.81
C GLN A 262 -22.04 11.59 4.89
N MET A 263 -20.82 11.38 4.42
CA MET A 263 -20.45 10.22 3.61
C MET A 263 -20.58 8.92 4.41
N PHE A 264 -20.18 8.92 5.70
CA PHE A 264 -20.37 7.78 6.59
C PHE A 264 -21.86 7.48 6.84
N ASP A 265 -22.68 8.50 7.04
CA ASP A 265 -24.12 8.34 7.20
C ASP A 265 -24.79 7.69 5.97
N LEU A 266 -24.30 8.01 4.76
CA LEU A 266 -24.76 7.41 3.50
C LEU A 266 -24.42 5.92 3.36
N THR A 267 -23.47 5.38 4.13
CA THR A 267 -23.17 3.94 4.08
C THR A 267 -24.31 3.08 4.62
N GLY A 268 -25.10 3.61 5.54
CA GLY A 268 -26.16 2.88 6.25
C GLY A 268 -25.63 1.81 7.22
N LYS A 269 -24.31 1.83 7.55
CA LYS A 269 -23.65 0.87 8.43
C LYS A 269 -22.84 1.57 9.52
N ASP A 270 -23.09 1.22 10.78
CA ASP A 270 -22.31 1.70 11.93
C ASP A 270 -20.93 1.05 12.02
N SER A 271 -20.71 -0.09 11.31
CA SER A 271 -19.48 -0.85 11.34
C SER A 271 -18.46 -0.44 10.25
N THR A 272 -18.77 0.56 9.43
CA THR A 272 -17.87 1.02 8.38
C THR A 272 -16.57 1.57 8.98
N ILE A 273 -15.42 1.12 8.47
CA ILE A 273 -14.11 1.63 8.88
C ILE A 273 -13.55 2.62 7.88
N PHE A 274 -12.66 3.50 8.37
CA PHE A 274 -11.90 4.45 7.56
C PHE A 274 -10.45 4.00 7.41
N LEU A 275 -9.93 4.04 6.18
CA LEU A 275 -8.56 3.68 5.80
C LEU A 275 -7.88 4.80 5.00
N HIS A 276 -6.58 4.96 5.20
CA HIS A 276 -5.72 5.90 4.49
C HIS A 276 -4.26 5.48 4.59
N CYS A 277 -3.52 5.48 3.48
CA CYS A 277 -2.11 5.05 3.49
C CYS A 277 -1.15 6.02 4.20
N LEU A 278 -1.62 7.24 4.54
CA LEU A 278 -0.85 8.33 5.12
C LEU A 278 0.33 8.81 4.22
N PRO A 279 0.70 10.12 4.28
CA PRO A 279 0.16 11.16 5.17
C PRO A 279 -1.23 11.61 4.77
N ALA A 280 -2.01 12.21 5.68
CA ALA A 280 -3.33 12.76 5.43
C ALA A 280 -3.36 14.27 5.73
N PHE A 281 -4.10 15.05 4.94
CA PHE A 281 -4.30 16.48 5.16
C PHE A 281 -5.67 16.72 5.79
N HIS A 282 -5.77 16.40 7.09
CA HIS A 282 -6.99 16.51 7.87
C HIS A 282 -7.01 17.69 8.84
N ASP A 283 -5.89 18.43 8.98
CA ASP A 283 -5.76 19.60 9.86
C ASP A 283 -4.67 20.57 9.36
N THR A 284 -4.48 21.67 10.09
CA THR A 284 -3.46 22.69 9.80
C THR A 284 -2.19 22.54 10.64
N ASN A 285 -1.96 21.39 11.30
CA ASN A 285 -0.80 21.18 12.18
C ASN A 285 0.51 20.88 11.42
N THR A 286 0.48 20.89 10.10
CA THR A 286 1.64 20.68 9.23
C THR A 286 1.95 21.95 8.44
N LEU A 287 3.20 22.13 8.01
CA LEU A 287 3.56 23.25 7.11
C LEU A 287 2.70 23.26 5.86
N TYR A 288 2.51 22.13 5.21
CA TYR A 288 1.65 21.99 4.03
C TYR A 288 0.19 22.31 4.34
N GLY A 289 -0.36 21.86 5.47
CA GLY A 289 -1.72 22.18 5.88
C GLY A 289 -1.92 23.68 6.09
N GLN A 290 -0.93 24.36 6.67
CA GLN A 290 -0.94 25.82 6.84
C GLN A 290 -0.89 26.55 5.50
N GLU A 291 0.00 26.18 4.59
CA GLU A 291 0.11 26.75 3.24
C GLU A 291 -1.17 26.60 2.43
N ILE A 292 -1.82 25.42 2.51
CA ILE A 292 -3.10 25.15 1.86
C ILE A 292 -4.21 26.01 2.46
N TYR A 293 -4.24 26.13 3.79
CA TYR A 293 -5.22 26.99 4.46
C TYR A 293 -5.04 28.46 4.10
N GLU A 294 -3.83 28.97 4.12
CA GLU A 294 -3.52 30.35 3.75
C GLU A 294 -3.87 30.66 2.28
N LYS A 295 -3.63 29.71 1.38
CA LYS A 295 -3.81 29.93 -0.06
C LYS A 295 -5.23 29.64 -0.54
N TYR A 296 -5.89 28.62 0.03
CA TYR A 296 -7.18 28.11 -0.48
C TYR A 296 -8.31 28.16 0.55
N GLY A 297 -8.02 28.52 1.81
CA GLY A 297 -9.02 28.58 2.89
C GLY A 297 -9.49 27.20 3.37
N LEU A 298 -8.77 26.11 3.04
CA LEU A 298 -9.13 24.75 3.39
C LEU A 298 -8.29 24.27 4.58
N ALA A 299 -8.93 24.06 5.72
CA ALA A 299 -8.30 23.49 6.91
C ALA A 299 -8.19 21.96 6.85
N GLU A 300 -9.02 21.31 6.06
CA GLU A 300 -9.14 19.87 5.87
C GLU A 300 -9.29 19.58 4.37
N MET A 301 -8.64 18.54 3.85
CA MET A 301 -8.70 18.20 2.42
C MET A 301 -9.48 16.90 2.18
N GLU A 302 -8.78 15.80 1.93
CA GLU A 302 -9.40 14.52 1.50
C GLU A 302 -10.23 13.86 2.60
N VAL A 303 -10.01 14.20 3.86
CA VAL A 303 -10.76 13.70 5.01
C VAL A 303 -10.86 14.78 6.08
N THR A 304 -11.99 14.82 6.80
CA THR A 304 -12.17 15.69 7.97
C THR A 304 -11.41 15.17 9.19
N ASP A 305 -10.94 16.08 10.06
CA ASP A 305 -10.29 15.74 11.34
C ASP A 305 -11.22 14.88 12.22
N GLN A 306 -12.53 15.16 12.16
CA GLN A 306 -13.54 14.39 12.86
C GLN A 306 -13.49 12.90 12.49
N ILE A 307 -13.48 12.55 11.21
CA ILE A 307 -13.42 11.15 10.75
C ILE A 307 -12.03 10.57 11.00
N PHE A 308 -10.98 11.33 10.71
CA PHE A 308 -9.61 10.87 10.89
C PHE A 308 -9.29 10.46 12.33
N ARG A 309 -9.87 11.15 13.33
CA ARG A 309 -9.67 10.88 14.77
C ARG A 309 -10.78 10.05 15.40
N SER A 310 -11.78 9.64 14.63
CA SER A 310 -12.91 8.85 15.14
C SER A 310 -12.53 7.38 15.42
N GLU A 311 -13.44 6.66 16.05
CA GLU A 311 -13.35 5.20 16.23
C GLU A 311 -13.44 4.40 14.92
N TYR A 312 -14.00 5.01 13.87
CA TYR A 312 -14.02 4.43 12.52
C TYR A 312 -12.61 4.31 11.93
N SER A 313 -11.71 5.20 12.31
CA SER A 313 -10.36 5.28 11.74
C SER A 313 -9.48 4.12 12.18
N LYS A 314 -8.91 3.41 11.20
CA LYS A 314 -7.94 2.33 11.41
C LYS A 314 -6.58 2.66 10.79
N VAL A 315 -6.33 3.93 10.50
CA VAL A 315 -5.13 4.37 9.77
C VAL A 315 -3.81 4.07 10.48
N PHE A 316 -3.80 4.06 11.82
CA PHE A 316 -2.59 3.76 12.59
C PHE A 316 -2.37 2.25 12.71
N ASP A 317 -3.42 1.44 12.86
CA ASP A 317 -3.36 -0.02 12.77
C ASP A 317 -2.88 -0.46 11.38
N GLN A 318 -3.43 0.16 10.34
CA GLN A 318 -3.03 -0.03 8.95
C GLN A 318 -1.54 0.31 8.73
N ALA A 319 -1.06 1.42 9.29
CA ALA A 319 0.34 1.82 9.20
C ALA A 319 1.27 0.84 9.96
N GLU A 320 0.87 0.35 11.14
CA GLU A 320 1.59 -0.68 11.87
C GLU A 320 1.64 -1.99 11.06
N ASN A 321 0.53 -2.40 10.47
CA ASN A 321 0.42 -3.63 9.70
C ASN A 321 1.39 -3.68 8.52
N ARG A 322 1.85 -2.54 7.99
CA ARG A 322 2.92 -2.46 6.99
C ARG A 322 4.18 -3.21 7.42
N MET A 323 4.61 -3.04 8.66
CA MET A 323 5.79 -3.71 9.19
C MET A 323 5.57 -5.23 9.25
N HIS A 324 4.40 -5.70 9.66
CA HIS A 324 4.11 -7.11 9.82
C HIS A 324 3.96 -7.84 8.48
N THR A 325 3.30 -7.22 7.51
CA THR A 325 3.17 -7.76 6.15
C THR A 325 4.50 -7.78 5.40
N ILE A 326 5.34 -6.76 5.57
CA ILE A 326 6.70 -6.73 5.04
C ILE A 326 7.53 -7.87 5.65
N LYS A 327 7.44 -8.12 6.97
CA LYS A 327 8.09 -9.30 7.58
C LYS A 327 7.65 -10.60 6.93
N ALA A 328 6.34 -10.77 6.70
CA ALA A 328 5.80 -11.97 6.09
C ALA A 328 6.36 -12.19 4.67
N VAL A 329 6.36 -11.15 3.84
CA VAL A 329 6.92 -11.21 2.48
C VAL A 329 8.40 -11.54 2.50
N MET A 330 9.20 -10.81 3.29
CA MET A 330 10.64 -11.04 3.38
C MET A 330 10.96 -12.45 3.88
N ALA A 331 10.28 -12.93 4.92
CA ALA A 331 10.48 -14.27 5.45
C ALA A 331 10.06 -15.36 4.46
N ALA A 332 8.97 -15.18 3.71
CA ALA A 332 8.50 -16.16 2.72
C ALA A 332 9.38 -16.22 1.48
N THR A 333 9.94 -15.08 1.03
CA THR A 333 10.70 -15.01 -0.23
C THR A 333 12.20 -15.19 -0.05
N LEU A 334 12.76 -14.88 1.13
CA LEU A 334 14.19 -14.92 1.39
C LEU A 334 14.57 -15.82 2.56
N GLY A 335 13.66 -16.12 3.46
CA GLY A 335 13.93 -16.92 4.65
C GLY A 335 14.33 -18.38 4.34
N SER A 336 15.23 -18.91 5.13
CA SER A 336 15.64 -20.32 5.11
C SER A 336 14.58 -21.25 5.71
#